data_0feaad5cd406654756b366dfe18ec52a
#
_entry.id   0feaad5cd406654756b366dfe18ec52a
#
_cell.length_a   1.000
_cell.length_b   1.000
_cell.length_c   1.000
_cell.angle_alpha   90.00
_cell.angle_beta   90.00
_cell.angle_gamma   90.00
#
_symmetry.space_group_name_H-M   'P 1'
#
loop_
_entity.id
_entity.type
_entity.pdbx_description
1 polymer ?
#
loop_
_entity_poly.entity_id
_entity_poly.type
_entity_poly.pdbx_seq_one_letter_code
_entity_poly.pdbx_strand_id
1 'polypeptide(L)'
;VAMGNLAGNTGQLVSSVAIGDSAGQTVQGTLSVAIGKDSGATSQGANSVAIGDSAGKTTQGTLAVAIGKESGTTSQGANSVAMGNLAGNSGQLVSSVAIGDSAGKTVQGTLAVAIGKSAGITSQGANAIAMGNLAGNVNQGVSSVAIGDEAGKTSQGADSIAIGNNAGVSQGANAIAIGAGAGITSQVAD
;
A
#
# COMPACT_ATOMS: atom_id res chain seq x y z
N VAL A 1 -27.40 -1.92 -0.69
CA VAL A 1 -27.71 -1.81 -2.12
C VAL A 1 -26.83 -2.76 -2.90
N ALA A 2 -27.43 -3.62 -3.73
CA ALA A 2 -26.67 -4.53 -4.61
C ALA A 2 -27.13 -4.33 -6.07
N MET A 3 -26.18 -4.09 -6.99
CA MET A 3 -26.44 -3.88 -8.43
C MET A 3 -25.36 -4.57 -9.27
N GLY A 4 -25.71 -5.62 -9.96
CA GLY A 4 -24.81 -6.40 -10.81
C GLY A 4 -24.98 -7.90 -10.60
N ASN A 5 -24.39 -8.70 -11.51
CA ASN A 5 -24.41 -10.15 -11.38
C ASN A 5 -23.61 -10.55 -10.13
N LEU A 6 -24.17 -11.39 -9.26
CA LEU A 6 -23.60 -11.83 -7.99
C LEU A 6 -23.17 -10.69 -7.02
N ALA A 7 -23.60 -9.44 -7.23
CA ALA A 7 -23.31 -8.36 -6.31
C ALA A 7 -24.00 -8.62 -4.94
N GLY A 8 -23.28 -8.54 -3.83
CA GLY A 8 -23.79 -8.75 -2.49
C GLY A 8 -24.44 -10.13 -2.28
N ASN A 9 -24.00 -11.17 -2.98
CA ASN A 9 -24.73 -12.43 -3.11
C ASN A 9 -24.95 -13.19 -1.80
N THR A 10 -23.96 -13.30 -0.92
CA THR A 10 -24.05 -14.15 0.28
C THR A 10 -23.66 -13.45 1.55
N GLY A 11 -23.80 -12.36 1.91
CA GLY A 11 -23.40 -11.80 3.23
C GLY A 11 -23.22 -10.30 3.20
N GLN A 12 -24.09 -9.64 2.45
CA GLN A 12 -24.12 -8.19 2.47
C GLN A 12 -24.75 -7.70 3.78
N LEU A 13 -23.97 -7.04 4.62
CA LEU A 13 -24.45 -6.53 5.90
C LEU A 13 -25.12 -5.15 5.79
N VAL A 14 -25.60 -4.65 6.92
CA VAL A 14 -26.44 -3.45 7.00
C VAL A 14 -25.74 -2.23 6.42
N SER A 15 -26.49 -1.42 5.65
CA SER A 15 -26.06 -0.14 5.07
C SER A 15 -24.85 -0.25 4.14
N SER A 16 -24.60 -1.42 3.55
CA SER A 16 -23.53 -1.59 2.58
C SER A 16 -23.99 -1.40 1.13
N VAL A 17 -23.04 -1.10 0.24
CA VAL A 17 -23.26 -0.88 -1.19
C VAL A 17 -22.34 -1.80 -2.00
N ALA A 18 -22.93 -2.57 -2.93
CA ALA A 18 -22.21 -3.44 -3.85
C ALA A 18 -22.67 -3.14 -5.30
N ILE A 19 -21.80 -2.61 -6.14
CA ILE A 19 -22.11 -2.28 -7.53
C ILE A 19 -21.07 -2.86 -8.47
N GLY A 20 -21.45 -3.80 -9.31
CA GLY A 20 -20.56 -4.46 -10.27
C GLY A 20 -20.69 -5.98 -10.24
N ASP A 21 -20.14 -6.65 -11.23
CA ASP A 21 -20.10 -8.10 -11.26
C ASP A 21 -19.24 -8.63 -10.10
N SER A 22 -19.83 -9.51 -9.27
CA SER A 22 -19.20 -10.08 -8.07
C SER A 22 -18.70 -9.05 -7.03
N ALA A 23 -19.19 -7.81 -7.05
CA ALA A 23 -18.87 -6.83 -6.03
C ALA A 23 -19.44 -7.25 -4.67
N GLY A 24 -18.66 -7.22 -3.59
CA GLY A 24 -19.08 -7.64 -2.25
C GLY A 24 -19.72 -9.03 -2.20
N GLN A 25 -19.25 -9.95 -3.02
CA GLN A 25 -19.96 -11.21 -3.31
C GLN A 25 -20.18 -12.09 -2.09
N THR A 26 -19.18 -12.31 -1.24
CA THR A 26 -19.26 -13.30 -0.17
C THR A 26 -19.56 -12.68 1.20
N VAL A 27 -18.67 -11.86 1.72
CA VAL A 27 -18.88 -11.15 3.00
C VAL A 27 -18.58 -9.66 2.80
N GLN A 28 -19.61 -8.86 2.87
CA GLN A 28 -19.48 -7.41 2.83
C GLN A 28 -19.84 -6.80 4.18
N GLY A 29 -18.87 -6.15 4.82
CA GLY A 29 -19.03 -5.57 6.15
C GLY A 29 -20.09 -4.47 6.24
N THR A 30 -20.55 -4.17 7.43
CA THR A 30 -21.48 -3.08 7.69
C THR A 30 -20.90 -1.74 7.23
N LEU A 31 -21.74 -0.87 6.64
CA LEU A 31 -21.36 0.47 6.20
C LEU A 31 -20.19 0.47 5.19
N SER A 32 -20.01 -0.62 4.44
CA SER A 32 -18.92 -0.72 3.47
C SER A 32 -19.40 -0.45 2.04
N VAL A 33 -18.47 -0.07 1.18
CA VAL A 33 -18.72 0.23 -0.22
C VAL A 33 -17.82 -0.63 -1.11
N ALA A 34 -18.42 -1.37 -2.06
CA ALA A 34 -17.73 -2.15 -3.07
C ALA A 34 -18.25 -1.75 -4.46
N ILE A 35 -17.42 -1.09 -5.27
CA ILE A 35 -17.80 -0.64 -6.61
C ILE A 35 -16.78 -1.09 -7.65
N GLY A 36 -17.19 -1.88 -8.60
CA GLY A 36 -16.35 -2.46 -9.66
C GLY A 36 -16.39 -3.97 -9.68
N LYS A 37 -15.92 -4.55 -10.77
CA LYS A 37 -15.86 -6.00 -10.90
C LYS A 37 -14.96 -6.59 -9.82
N ASP A 38 -15.42 -7.64 -9.15
CA ASP A 38 -14.69 -8.35 -8.08
C ASP A 38 -14.20 -7.43 -6.92
N SER A 39 -14.74 -6.23 -6.79
CA SER A 39 -14.35 -5.32 -5.71
C SER A 39 -14.88 -5.83 -4.37
N GLY A 40 -14.06 -5.89 -3.32
CA GLY A 40 -14.44 -6.39 -2.01
C GLY A 40 -15.06 -7.79 -2.03
N ALA A 41 -14.71 -8.64 -3.01
CA ALA A 41 -15.50 -9.84 -3.34
C ALA A 41 -15.54 -10.90 -2.25
N THR A 42 -14.46 -11.15 -1.52
CA THR A 42 -14.43 -12.27 -0.58
C THR A 42 -14.70 -11.85 0.87
N SER A 43 -13.93 -10.94 1.41
CA SER A 43 -14.07 -10.50 2.80
C SER A 43 -13.76 -9.01 2.91
N GLN A 44 -14.78 -8.19 2.89
CA GLN A 44 -14.66 -6.76 3.06
C GLN A 44 -15.00 -6.35 4.48
N GLY A 45 -14.08 -5.66 5.16
CA GLY A 45 -14.28 -5.20 6.53
C GLY A 45 -15.35 -4.11 6.68
N ALA A 46 -15.82 -3.89 7.89
CA ALA A 46 -16.79 -2.83 8.17
C ALA A 46 -16.17 -1.44 7.94
N ASN A 47 -17.01 -0.48 7.54
CA ASN A 47 -16.61 0.90 7.25
C ASN A 47 -15.47 1.02 6.22
N SER A 48 -15.31 0.04 5.35
CA SER A 48 -14.26 0.04 4.35
C SER A 48 -14.78 0.42 2.96
N VAL A 49 -13.88 0.86 2.10
CA VAL A 49 -14.17 1.28 0.73
C VAL A 49 -13.30 0.51 -0.25
N ALA A 50 -13.92 -0.14 -1.24
CA ALA A 50 -13.24 -0.82 -2.34
C ALA A 50 -13.82 -0.32 -3.66
N ILE A 51 -13.06 0.43 -4.44
CA ILE A 51 -13.49 1.00 -5.72
C ILE A 51 -12.49 0.69 -6.83
N GLY A 52 -12.90 -0.08 -7.82
CA GLY A 52 -12.07 -0.49 -8.95
C GLY A 52 -12.15 -1.99 -9.21
N ASP A 53 -11.67 -2.41 -10.37
CA ASP A 53 -11.58 -3.84 -10.70
C ASP A 53 -10.62 -4.53 -9.72
N SER A 54 -11.12 -5.54 -9.00
CA SER A 54 -10.39 -6.33 -8.01
C SER A 54 -9.81 -5.51 -6.84
N ALA A 55 -10.32 -4.30 -6.57
CA ALA A 55 -9.94 -3.52 -5.39
C ALA A 55 -10.40 -4.23 -4.11
N GLY A 56 -9.54 -4.38 -3.10
CA GLY A 56 -9.85 -5.04 -1.84
C GLY A 56 -10.42 -6.45 -2.00
N LYS A 57 -10.08 -7.17 -3.05
CA LYS A 57 -10.79 -8.39 -3.51
C LYS A 57 -10.85 -9.50 -2.48
N THR A 58 -9.73 -9.86 -1.85
CA THR A 58 -9.68 -11.06 -1.01
C THR A 58 -9.95 -10.75 0.46
N THR A 59 -9.10 -9.99 1.09
CA THR A 59 -9.27 -9.58 2.49
C THR A 59 -8.99 -8.09 2.64
N GLN A 60 -10.03 -7.32 2.90
CA GLN A 60 -9.90 -5.90 3.22
C GLN A 60 -10.23 -5.67 4.68
N GLY A 61 -9.33 -5.06 5.42
CA GLY A 61 -9.51 -4.76 6.84
C GLY A 61 -10.58 -3.72 7.12
N THR A 62 -10.99 -3.60 8.36
CA THR A 62 -11.93 -2.56 8.81
C THR A 62 -11.33 -1.17 8.61
N LEU A 63 -12.18 -0.19 8.27
CA LEU A 63 -11.76 1.20 8.03
C LEU A 63 -10.68 1.35 6.94
N ALA A 64 -10.50 0.33 6.09
CA ALA A 64 -9.51 0.38 5.02
C ALA A 64 -10.09 0.96 3.73
N VAL A 65 -9.25 1.62 2.95
CA VAL A 65 -9.60 2.21 1.66
C VAL A 65 -8.75 1.60 0.55
N ALA A 66 -9.39 1.03 -0.47
CA ALA A 66 -8.75 0.51 -1.67
C ALA A 66 -9.39 1.16 -2.91
N ILE A 67 -8.67 2.02 -3.61
CA ILE A 67 -9.17 2.72 -4.80
C ILE A 67 -8.20 2.55 -5.96
N GLY A 68 -8.67 1.95 -7.04
CA GLY A 68 -7.89 1.68 -8.24
C GLY A 68 -7.87 0.19 -8.58
N LYS A 69 -7.49 -0.12 -9.81
CA LYS A 69 -7.40 -1.50 -10.25
C LYS A 69 -6.39 -2.28 -9.40
N GLU A 70 -6.82 -3.41 -8.87
CA GLU A 70 -5.99 -4.31 -8.06
C GLU A 70 -5.33 -3.64 -6.84
N SER A 71 -5.89 -2.54 -6.34
CA SER A 71 -5.42 -1.93 -5.09
C SER A 71 -5.85 -2.78 -3.88
N GLY A 72 -4.98 -2.98 -2.90
CA GLY A 72 -5.28 -3.73 -1.68
C GLY A 72 -5.83 -5.14 -1.93
N THR A 73 -5.46 -5.80 -3.02
CA THR A 73 -6.17 -6.99 -3.52
C THR A 73 -6.15 -8.19 -2.57
N THR A 74 -5.00 -8.54 -2.01
CA THR A 74 -4.87 -9.81 -1.30
C THR A 74 -5.08 -9.67 0.21
N SER A 75 -4.31 -8.87 0.88
CA SER A 75 -4.41 -8.65 2.32
C SER A 75 -4.15 -7.18 2.63
N GLN A 76 -5.22 -6.43 2.77
CA GLN A 76 -5.14 -5.04 3.19
C GLN A 76 -5.47 -4.93 4.68
N GLY A 77 -4.54 -4.41 5.46
CA GLY A 77 -4.69 -4.25 6.91
C GLY A 77 -5.76 -3.23 7.30
N ALA A 78 -6.21 -3.28 8.55
CA ALA A 78 -7.16 -2.30 9.08
C ALA A 78 -6.55 -0.89 9.09
N ASN A 79 -7.39 0.13 8.94
CA ASN A 79 -7.01 1.55 8.90
C ASN A 79 -5.98 1.90 7.82
N SER A 80 -5.80 1.05 6.81
CA SER A 80 -4.82 1.29 5.75
C SER A 80 -5.44 1.93 4.51
N VAL A 81 -4.61 2.61 3.71
CA VAL A 81 -5.03 3.26 2.47
C VAL A 81 -4.20 2.75 1.31
N ALA A 82 -4.87 2.28 0.25
CA ALA A 82 -4.26 1.86 -1.00
C ALA A 82 -4.94 2.61 -2.16
N MET A 83 -4.25 3.54 -2.81
CA MET A 83 -4.82 4.35 -3.90
C MET A 83 -3.90 4.36 -5.13
N GLY A 84 -4.36 3.76 -6.21
CA GLY A 84 -3.61 3.63 -7.47
C GLY A 84 -3.67 2.22 -8.01
N ASN A 85 -3.24 2.04 -9.25
CA ASN A 85 -3.12 0.70 -9.82
C ASN A 85 -2.07 -0.11 -9.05
N LEU A 86 -2.43 -1.32 -8.60
CA LEU A 86 -1.54 -2.20 -7.82
C LEU A 86 -1.00 -1.60 -6.50
N ALA A 87 -1.55 -0.49 -6.01
CA ALA A 87 -1.12 0.08 -4.74
C ALA A 87 -1.48 -0.88 -3.58
N GLY A 88 -0.56 -1.14 -2.67
CA GLY A 88 -0.78 -2.05 -1.54
C GLY A 88 -1.31 -3.42 -1.95
N ASN A 89 -1.00 -3.90 -3.14
CA ASN A 89 -1.65 -5.07 -3.77
C ASN A 89 -1.57 -6.34 -2.92
N SER A 90 -0.46 -6.58 -2.25
CA SER A 90 -0.26 -7.80 -1.46
C SER A 90 0.47 -7.52 -0.15
N GLY A 91 -0.16 -7.80 0.98
CA GLY A 91 0.49 -7.68 2.28
C GLY A 91 0.66 -6.24 2.80
N GLN A 92 -0.33 -5.38 2.59
CA GLN A 92 -0.34 -4.07 3.23
C GLN A 92 -0.76 -4.22 4.70
N LEU A 93 0.12 -3.87 5.63
CA LEU A 93 -0.17 -4.04 7.05
C LEU A 93 -0.96 -2.86 7.65
N VAL A 94 -1.30 -2.99 8.93
CA VAL A 94 -2.19 -2.05 9.65
C VAL A 94 -1.68 -0.62 9.60
N SER A 95 -2.58 0.34 9.41
CA SER A 95 -2.33 1.78 9.41
C SER A 95 -1.27 2.26 8.42
N SER A 96 -1.03 1.49 7.36
CA SER A 96 -0.08 1.88 6.32
C SER A 96 -0.76 2.63 5.16
N VAL A 97 0.01 3.42 4.43
CA VAL A 97 -0.46 4.24 3.30
C VAL A 97 0.33 3.91 2.03
N ALA A 98 -0.37 3.53 0.96
CA ALA A 98 0.20 3.28 -0.36
C ALA A 98 -0.53 4.12 -1.40
N ILE A 99 0.10 5.14 -1.96
CA ILE A 99 -0.51 6.04 -2.96
C ILE A 99 0.37 6.15 -4.20
N GLY A 100 -0.12 5.70 -5.33
CA GLY A 100 0.59 5.71 -6.61
C GLY A 100 0.58 4.35 -7.30
N ASP A 101 0.95 4.33 -8.57
CA ASP A 101 1.07 3.07 -9.30
C ASP A 101 2.14 2.18 -8.67
N SER A 102 1.75 0.98 -8.26
CA SER A 102 2.62 0.00 -7.62
C SER A 102 3.28 0.46 -6.30
N ALA A 103 2.78 1.51 -5.65
CA ALA A 103 3.27 1.93 -4.33
C ALA A 103 2.96 0.84 -3.28
N GLY A 104 3.92 0.50 -2.43
CA GLY A 104 3.76 -0.51 -1.37
C GLY A 104 3.27 -1.87 -1.87
N LYS A 105 3.62 -2.25 -3.09
CA LYS A 105 2.94 -3.34 -3.82
C LYS A 105 3.02 -4.70 -3.14
N THR A 106 4.16 -5.09 -2.62
CA THR A 106 4.33 -6.48 -2.16
C THR A 106 4.20 -6.62 -0.64
N VAL A 107 5.07 -6.04 0.11
CA VAL A 107 4.98 -6.04 1.59
C VAL A 107 5.22 -4.63 2.10
N GLN A 108 4.21 -4.07 2.72
CA GLN A 108 4.31 -2.76 3.37
C GLN A 108 4.13 -2.91 4.88
N GLY A 109 5.12 -2.48 5.63
CA GLY A 109 5.13 -2.59 7.09
C GLY A 109 4.02 -1.78 7.78
N THR A 110 3.77 -2.09 9.04
CA THR A 110 2.81 -1.33 9.87
C THR A 110 3.25 0.12 9.97
N LEU A 111 2.30 1.06 9.87
CA LEU A 111 2.54 2.51 9.93
C LEU A 111 3.49 3.03 8.84
N ALA A 112 3.77 2.23 7.81
CA ALA A 112 4.65 2.66 6.72
C ALA A 112 3.89 3.51 5.70
N VAL A 113 4.61 4.44 5.06
CA VAL A 113 4.08 5.34 4.03
C VAL A 113 4.85 5.14 2.73
N ALA A 114 4.14 4.84 1.64
CA ALA A 114 4.68 4.75 0.29
C ALA A 114 3.88 5.66 -0.64
N ILE A 115 4.46 6.76 -1.10
CA ILE A 115 3.80 7.73 -1.98
C ILE A 115 4.66 7.99 -3.23
N GLY A 116 4.11 7.67 -4.39
CA GLY A 116 4.80 7.82 -5.67
C GLY A 116 4.81 6.53 -6.47
N LYS A 117 5.09 6.63 -7.76
CA LYS A 117 5.20 5.45 -8.61
C LYS A 117 6.31 4.54 -8.10
N SER A 118 5.95 3.29 -7.83
CA SER A 118 6.90 2.27 -7.39
C SER A 118 7.66 2.61 -6.09
N ALA A 119 7.12 3.48 -5.24
CA ALA A 119 7.67 3.72 -3.92
C ALA A 119 7.42 2.49 -3.02
N GLY A 120 8.42 2.06 -2.26
CA GLY A 120 8.29 0.97 -1.29
C GLY A 120 7.78 -0.36 -1.86
N ILE A 121 8.12 -0.72 -3.10
CA ILE A 121 7.49 -1.89 -3.77
C ILE A 121 7.68 -3.19 -3.01
N THR A 122 8.89 -3.57 -2.64
CA THR A 122 9.14 -4.97 -2.29
C THR A 122 9.17 -5.20 -0.80
N SER A 123 9.80 -4.57 0.01
CA SER A 123 9.85 -4.81 1.46
C SER A 123 10.07 -3.49 2.17
N GLN A 124 8.98 -2.81 2.45
CA GLN A 124 9.06 -1.60 3.25
C GLN A 124 8.91 -1.94 4.72
N GLY A 125 9.90 -1.55 5.53
CA GLY A 125 9.89 -1.80 6.97
C GLY A 125 8.79 -1.03 7.71
N ALA A 126 8.50 -1.43 8.95
CA ALA A 126 7.55 -0.72 9.80
C ALA A 126 8.03 0.72 10.06
N ASN A 127 7.10 1.67 10.18
CA ASN A 127 7.37 3.09 10.37
C ASN A 127 8.25 3.74 9.29
N ALA A 128 8.50 3.05 8.18
CA ALA A 128 9.34 3.60 7.12
C ALA A 128 8.55 4.53 6.19
N ILE A 129 9.22 5.56 5.66
CA ILE A 129 8.64 6.54 4.74
C ILE A 129 9.38 6.45 3.39
N ALA A 130 8.63 6.23 2.32
CA ALA A 130 9.11 6.26 0.94
C ALA A 130 8.28 7.26 0.13
N MET A 131 8.83 8.39 -0.27
CA MET A 131 8.13 9.43 -1.02
C MET A 131 8.91 9.86 -2.26
N GLY A 132 8.39 9.54 -3.43
CA GLY A 132 9.01 9.83 -4.73
C GLY A 132 8.96 8.62 -5.64
N ASN A 133 9.26 8.82 -6.93
CA ASN A 133 9.36 7.71 -7.87
C ASN A 133 10.52 6.80 -7.46
N LEU A 134 10.26 5.50 -7.33
CA LEU A 134 11.24 4.50 -6.91
C LEU A 134 11.92 4.75 -5.54
N ALA A 135 11.39 5.65 -4.71
CA ALA A 135 11.92 5.86 -3.36
C ALA A 135 11.73 4.61 -2.51
N GLY A 136 12.75 4.20 -1.75
CA GLY A 136 12.70 3.02 -0.89
C GLY A 136 12.23 1.76 -1.61
N ASN A 137 12.52 1.62 -2.89
CA ASN A 137 11.87 0.65 -3.78
C ASN A 137 12.07 -0.82 -3.34
N VAL A 138 13.26 -1.17 -2.90
CA VAL A 138 13.61 -2.54 -2.49
C VAL A 138 14.29 -2.53 -1.12
N ASN A 139 13.78 -3.33 -0.19
CA ASN A 139 14.38 -3.53 1.15
C ASN A 139 14.63 -2.22 1.92
N GLN A 140 13.58 -1.44 2.09
CA GLN A 140 13.65 -0.28 2.97
C GLN A 140 13.56 -0.71 4.43
N GLY A 141 14.55 -0.35 5.23
CA GLY A 141 14.66 -0.72 6.65
C GLY A 141 13.57 -0.11 7.54
N VAL A 142 13.43 -0.64 8.74
CA VAL A 142 12.50 -0.13 9.75
C VAL A 142 12.87 1.31 10.12
N SER A 143 11.87 2.17 10.32
CA SER A 143 12.04 3.58 10.72
C SER A 143 12.92 4.42 9.78
N SER A 144 13.15 3.95 8.55
CA SER A 144 13.97 4.69 7.60
C SER A 144 13.16 5.68 6.76
N VAL A 145 13.81 6.71 6.25
CA VAL A 145 13.20 7.77 5.44
C VAL A 145 13.88 7.83 4.08
N ALA A 146 13.10 7.69 3.00
CA ALA A 146 13.53 7.85 1.62
C ALA A 146 12.64 8.89 0.91
N ILE A 147 13.16 10.07 0.63
CA ILE A 147 12.40 11.16 -0.02
C ILE A 147 13.15 11.68 -1.23
N GLY A 148 12.56 11.55 -2.40
CA GLY A 148 13.14 11.97 -3.69
C GLY A 148 13.09 10.85 -4.71
N ASP A 149 13.35 11.20 -5.96
CA ASP A 149 13.44 10.22 -7.04
C ASP A 149 14.63 9.28 -6.79
N GLU A 150 14.36 7.98 -6.76
CA GLU A 150 15.35 6.93 -6.47
C GLU A 150 16.07 7.05 -5.11
N ALA A 151 15.59 7.86 -4.18
CA ALA A 151 16.17 7.92 -2.83
C ALA A 151 16.02 6.57 -2.11
N GLY A 152 17.07 6.07 -1.48
CA GLY A 152 17.06 4.79 -0.77
C GLY A 152 16.66 3.59 -1.62
N LYS A 153 16.88 3.63 -2.92
CA LYS A 153 16.25 2.73 -3.91
C LYS A 153 16.48 1.25 -3.68
N THR A 154 17.66 0.82 -3.31
CA THR A 154 17.98 -0.61 -3.34
C THR A 154 17.96 -1.25 -1.96
N SER A 155 18.76 -0.81 -1.05
CA SER A 155 18.83 -1.33 0.32
C SER A 155 19.11 -0.19 1.27
N GLN A 156 18.07 0.25 1.94
CA GLN A 156 18.23 1.28 2.95
C GLN A 156 18.16 0.65 4.34
N GLY A 157 19.19 0.86 5.13
CA GLY A 157 19.28 0.30 6.48
C GLY A 157 18.23 0.88 7.43
N ALA A 158 18.06 0.24 8.58
CA ALA A 158 17.16 0.75 9.62
C ALA A 158 17.63 2.11 10.16
N ASP A 159 16.70 2.94 10.60
CA ASP A 159 16.95 4.25 11.22
C ASP A 159 17.79 5.21 10.35
N SER A 160 17.82 4.97 9.03
CA SER A 160 18.61 5.77 8.08
C SER A 160 17.75 6.82 7.33
N ILE A 161 18.39 7.87 6.85
CA ILE A 161 17.74 8.97 6.12
C ILE A 161 18.39 9.15 4.75
N ALA A 162 17.59 9.11 3.69
CA ALA A 162 17.98 9.40 2.32
C ALA A 162 17.05 10.47 1.73
N ILE A 163 17.53 11.69 1.53
CA ILE A 163 16.73 12.80 1.00
C ILE A 163 17.43 13.44 -0.19
N GLY A 164 16.80 13.39 -1.35
CA GLY A 164 17.31 13.93 -2.61
C GLY A 164 17.28 12.90 -3.74
N ASN A 165 17.43 13.36 -4.97
CA ASN A 165 17.51 12.47 -6.13
C ASN A 165 18.72 11.53 -6.00
N ASN A 166 18.50 10.22 -6.10
CA ASN A 166 19.55 9.20 -5.93
C ASN A 166 20.32 9.28 -4.59
N ALA A 167 19.77 9.88 -3.55
CA ALA A 167 20.43 9.89 -2.25
C ALA A 167 20.36 8.49 -1.60
N GLY A 168 21.43 8.04 -0.96
CA GLY A 168 21.47 6.83 -0.15
C GLY A 168 21.00 5.56 -0.88
N VAL A 169 21.34 5.37 -2.14
CA VAL A 169 20.81 4.25 -2.96
C VAL A 169 21.05 2.89 -2.30
N SER A 170 22.18 2.72 -1.63
CA SER A 170 22.48 1.54 -0.82
C SER A 170 23.14 2.02 0.48
N GLN A 171 22.36 2.11 1.54
CA GLN A 171 22.77 2.82 2.76
C GLN A 171 22.69 1.91 3.97
N GLY A 172 23.70 1.96 4.82
CA GLY A 172 23.74 1.22 6.09
C GLY A 172 22.75 1.76 7.13
N ALA A 173 22.60 1.06 8.23
CA ALA A 173 21.79 1.51 9.36
C ALA A 173 22.38 2.80 9.97
N ASN A 174 21.49 3.67 10.53
CA ASN A 174 21.84 4.94 11.15
C ASN A 174 22.54 5.96 10.23
N ALA A 175 22.68 5.66 8.93
CA ALA A 175 23.36 6.57 8.01
C ALA A 175 22.46 7.69 7.51
N ILE A 176 23.02 8.86 7.24
CA ILE A 176 22.28 10.03 6.72
C ILE A 176 22.89 10.47 5.39
N ALA A 177 22.04 10.55 4.36
CA ALA A 177 22.41 11.05 3.03
C ALA A 177 21.40 12.14 2.63
N ILE A 178 21.82 13.38 2.57
CA ILE A 178 20.97 14.51 2.17
C ILE A 178 21.63 15.27 1.03
N GLY A 179 20.91 15.41 -0.07
CA GLY A 179 21.36 16.05 -1.30
C GLY A 179 21.36 15.10 -2.47
N ALA A 180 21.30 15.65 -3.68
CA ALA A 180 21.32 14.84 -4.89
C ALA A 180 22.63 14.04 -4.98
N GLY A 181 22.53 12.74 -5.16
CA GLY A 181 23.67 11.84 -5.23
C GLY A 181 24.47 11.66 -3.93
N ALA A 182 23.98 12.16 -2.81
CA ALA A 182 24.65 11.92 -1.52
C ALA A 182 24.59 10.43 -1.15
N GLY A 183 25.72 9.85 -0.70
CA GLY A 183 25.74 8.47 -0.23
C GLY A 183 25.39 7.40 -1.26
N ILE A 184 25.66 7.62 -2.55
CA ILE A 184 25.34 6.67 -3.63
C ILE A 184 26.08 5.32 -3.43
N THR A 185 27.26 5.33 -2.93
CA THR A 185 28.04 4.12 -2.67
C THR A 185 28.04 3.81 -1.17
N SER A 186 27.70 2.57 -0.85
CA SER A 186 27.62 1.95 0.48
C SER A 186 28.15 2.82 1.64
N GLN A 187 27.27 3.61 2.25
CA GLN A 187 27.57 4.16 3.56
C GLN A 187 27.45 3.00 4.57
N VAL A 188 28.52 2.66 5.20
CA VAL A 188 28.51 1.70 6.31
C VAL A 188 28.06 2.42 7.59
N ALA A 189 27.39 1.68 8.46
CA ALA A 189 27.10 2.16 9.81
C ALA A 189 28.44 2.40 10.54
N ASP A 190 28.58 3.52 11.22
CA ASP A 190 29.66 3.77 12.18
C ASP A 190 29.36 3.02 13.48
#